data_4bf3a2a454f23a76c7b7ceea552ffafc
#
_entry.id   4bf3a2a454f23a76c7b7ceea552ffafc
#
_cell.length_a   1.000
_cell.length_b   1.000
_cell.length_c   1.000
_cell.angle_alpha   90.00
_cell.angle_beta   90.00
_cell.angle_gamma   90.00
#
_symmetry.space_group_name_H-M   'P 1'
#
loop_
_entity.id
_entity.type
_entity.pdbx_description
1 polymer ?
#
loop_
_entity_poly.entity_id
_entity_poly.type
_entity_poly.pdbx_seq_one_letter_code
_entity_poly.pdbx_strand_id
1 'polypeptide(L)'
;MAKKKSKKGLNVSKKTLSIIFLLTIIGVSMASLYYVNYLGNHAFDAKGTPSTTLYSIDEDQSVKVVSYVEGDPLIVMRRMFTEDEVKSIYLLFTALPGSSPENSYLVRGVASISEGVGRTKGAIILARELTPWHKYMMGIKMIGSNTKPLIYMKTPNLGGTENKIVVLNEGVVIIESSTFEDTMLLSDFLRTIIVGVF
;
A
#
# COMPACT_ATOMS: atom_id res chain seq x y z
N MET A 1 -29.70 -10.43 65.33
CA MET A 1 -29.80 -9.09 64.71
C MET A 1 -28.82 -8.95 63.57
N ALA A 2 -29.29 -9.00 62.35
CA ALA A 2 -28.41 -8.89 61.15
C ALA A 2 -28.40 -7.43 60.69
N LYS A 3 -27.22 -6.79 60.69
CA LYS A 3 -27.00 -5.44 60.18
C LYS A 3 -27.11 -5.45 58.65
N LYS A 4 -28.19 -4.88 58.10
CA LYS A 4 -28.41 -4.61 56.68
C LYS A 4 -27.38 -3.54 56.22
N LYS A 5 -26.35 -3.96 55.48
CA LYS A 5 -25.41 -2.98 54.83
C LYS A 5 -26.17 -2.24 53.75
N SER A 6 -26.45 -0.98 53.95
CA SER A 6 -26.99 -0.05 52.95
C SER A 6 -25.96 0.10 51.81
N LYS A 7 -26.26 -0.38 50.63
CA LYS A 7 -25.50 -0.05 49.39
C LYS A 7 -25.81 1.41 49.06
N LYS A 8 -24.90 2.32 49.40
CA LYS A 8 -24.92 3.70 48.86
C LYS A 8 -24.70 3.59 47.34
N GLY A 9 -25.76 3.64 46.56
CA GLY A 9 -25.70 3.81 45.11
C GLY A 9 -25.06 5.17 44.80
N LEU A 10 -24.05 5.20 43.94
CA LEU A 10 -23.49 6.44 43.43
C LEU A 10 -24.60 7.19 42.66
N ASN A 11 -25.10 8.28 43.24
CA ASN A 11 -26.10 9.12 42.60
C ASN A 11 -25.36 10.11 41.67
N VAL A 12 -25.00 9.63 40.45
CA VAL A 12 -24.34 10.43 39.44
C VAL A 12 -25.37 11.32 38.76
N SER A 13 -25.14 12.64 38.74
CA SER A 13 -26.08 13.57 38.10
C SER A 13 -26.16 13.28 36.59
N LYS A 14 -27.32 13.54 35.95
CA LYS A 14 -27.48 13.37 34.50
C LYS A 14 -26.44 14.19 33.72
N LYS A 15 -26.07 15.37 34.18
CA LYS A 15 -25.02 16.22 33.60
C LYS A 15 -23.64 15.54 33.65
N THR A 16 -23.28 14.96 34.80
CA THR A 16 -22.01 14.24 34.95
C THR A 16 -21.95 13.02 34.06
N LEU A 17 -23.06 12.29 33.94
CA LEU A 17 -23.14 11.12 33.04
C LEU A 17 -22.96 11.52 31.56
N SER A 18 -23.58 12.61 31.12
CA SER A 18 -23.43 13.13 29.74
C SER A 18 -22.00 13.60 29.47
N ILE A 19 -21.32 14.21 30.41
CA ILE A 19 -19.92 14.63 30.26
C ILE A 19 -19.01 13.40 30.16
N ILE A 20 -19.19 12.40 31.03
CA ILE A 20 -18.41 11.17 30.97
C ILE A 20 -18.62 10.47 29.59
N PHE A 21 -19.86 10.37 29.14
CA PHE A 21 -20.19 9.77 27.84
C PHE A 21 -19.51 10.52 26.67
N LEU A 22 -19.56 11.84 26.66
CA LEU A 22 -18.91 12.68 25.66
C LEU A 22 -17.39 12.47 25.66
N LEU A 23 -16.76 12.51 26.84
CA LEU A 23 -15.32 12.27 26.97
C LEU A 23 -14.91 10.86 26.52
N THR A 24 -15.75 9.87 26.80
CA THR A 24 -15.51 8.49 26.32
C THR A 24 -15.56 8.42 24.81
N ILE A 25 -16.55 9.04 24.15
CA ILE A 25 -16.64 9.09 22.69
C ILE A 25 -15.41 9.76 22.10
N ILE A 26 -15.01 10.92 22.63
CA ILE A 26 -13.82 11.64 22.16
C ILE A 26 -12.56 10.76 22.33
N GLY A 27 -12.39 10.15 23.50
CA GLY A 27 -11.24 9.27 23.78
C GLY A 27 -11.17 8.07 22.83
N VAL A 28 -12.29 7.39 22.60
CA VAL A 28 -12.36 6.25 21.66
C VAL A 28 -12.09 6.72 20.22
N SER A 29 -12.64 7.86 19.81
CA SER A 29 -12.41 8.41 18.46
C SER A 29 -10.94 8.76 18.25
N MET A 30 -10.29 9.41 19.21
CA MET A 30 -8.86 9.74 19.12
C MET A 30 -7.98 8.49 19.11
N ALA A 31 -8.28 7.50 19.95
CA ALA A 31 -7.55 6.23 19.97
C ALA A 31 -7.70 5.47 18.64
N SER A 32 -8.90 5.46 18.06
CA SER A 32 -9.16 4.84 16.76
C SER A 32 -8.40 5.54 15.64
N LEU A 33 -8.39 6.88 15.61
CA LEU A 33 -7.63 7.66 14.63
C LEU A 33 -6.12 7.41 14.77
N TYR A 34 -5.61 7.39 15.98
CA TYR A 34 -4.21 7.08 16.25
C TYR A 34 -3.85 5.68 15.76
N TYR A 35 -4.68 4.67 16.07
CA TYR A 35 -4.46 3.29 15.66
C TYR A 35 -4.48 3.12 14.14
N VAL A 36 -5.45 3.73 13.45
CA VAL A 36 -5.52 3.69 11.98
C VAL A 36 -4.31 4.38 11.35
N ASN A 37 -3.88 5.52 11.89
CA ASN A 37 -2.68 6.21 11.41
C ASN A 37 -1.41 5.38 11.64
N TYR A 38 -1.31 4.69 12.79
CA TYR A 38 -0.24 3.74 13.07
C TYR A 38 -0.22 2.62 12.03
N LEU A 39 -1.36 1.95 11.78
CA LEU A 39 -1.45 0.90 10.77
C LEU A 39 -1.07 1.39 9.37
N GLY A 40 -1.51 2.59 8.99
CA GLY A 40 -1.19 3.20 7.70
C GLY A 40 0.30 3.51 7.54
N ASN A 41 0.96 3.96 8.60
CA ASN A 41 2.41 4.21 8.57
C ASN A 41 3.22 2.92 8.47
N HIS A 42 2.69 1.79 8.96
CA HIS A 42 3.31 0.46 8.91
C HIS A 42 2.74 -0.41 7.78
N ALA A 43 1.97 0.17 6.86
CA ALA A 43 1.34 -0.58 5.77
C ALA A 43 2.34 -1.15 4.77
N PHE A 44 3.55 -0.61 4.73
CA PHE A 44 4.65 -1.07 3.90
C PHE A 44 5.69 -1.91 4.67
N ASP A 45 5.43 -2.20 5.95
CA ASP A 45 6.32 -3.04 6.73
C ASP A 45 6.11 -4.51 6.35
N ALA A 46 7.19 -5.15 5.97
CA ALA A 46 7.17 -6.55 5.60
C ALA A 46 6.98 -7.46 6.82
N LYS A 47 6.21 -8.52 6.66
CA LYS A 47 5.98 -9.53 7.70
C LYS A 47 6.36 -10.91 7.18
N GLY A 48 7.18 -11.62 7.94
CA GLY A 48 7.61 -12.97 7.60
C GLY A 48 8.99 -13.02 6.94
N THR A 49 9.36 -14.20 6.46
CA THR A 49 10.63 -14.47 5.77
C THR A 49 10.41 -14.34 4.27
N PRO A 50 11.15 -13.46 3.56
CA PRO A 50 11.00 -13.31 2.13
C PRO A 50 11.65 -14.47 1.36
N SER A 51 11.04 -14.80 0.24
CA SER A 51 11.73 -15.46 -0.87
C SER A 51 12.33 -14.41 -1.81
N THR A 52 13.47 -14.73 -2.42
CA THR A 52 14.11 -13.84 -3.40
C THR A 52 14.41 -14.60 -4.67
N THR A 53 13.96 -14.05 -5.80
CA THR A 53 14.20 -14.61 -7.12
C THR A 53 14.76 -13.52 -8.03
N LEU A 54 15.73 -13.88 -8.88
CA LEU A 54 16.27 -13.01 -9.92
C LEU A 54 15.65 -13.43 -11.26
N TYR A 55 15.08 -12.48 -11.95
CA TYR A 55 14.52 -12.67 -13.30
C TYR A 55 15.38 -11.92 -14.31
N SER A 56 15.89 -12.64 -15.30
CA SER A 56 16.60 -12.01 -16.42
C SER A 56 15.60 -11.29 -17.31
N ILE A 57 15.91 -10.05 -17.67
CA ILE A 57 15.16 -9.29 -18.69
C ILE A 57 15.87 -9.44 -20.02
N ASP A 58 17.21 -9.27 -20.02
CA ASP A 58 18.12 -9.38 -21.13
C ASP A 58 19.41 -10.07 -20.69
N GLU A 59 20.40 -10.22 -21.60
CA GLU A 59 21.69 -10.87 -21.29
C GLU A 59 22.43 -10.20 -20.13
N ASP A 60 22.29 -8.88 -19.98
CA ASP A 60 23.01 -8.06 -18.98
C ASP A 60 22.10 -7.48 -17.88
N GLN A 61 20.79 -7.69 -17.94
CA GLN A 61 19.84 -7.08 -17.01
C GLN A 61 19.00 -8.11 -16.27
N SER A 62 18.97 -8.00 -14.96
CA SER A 62 18.10 -8.81 -14.11
C SER A 62 17.34 -7.96 -13.10
N VAL A 63 16.12 -8.35 -12.80
CA VAL A 63 15.28 -7.76 -11.76
C VAL A 63 15.19 -8.70 -10.57
N LYS A 64 15.50 -8.15 -9.40
CA LYS A 64 15.32 -8.83 -8.13
C LYS A 64 13.87 -8.71 -7.69
N VAL A 65 13.20 -9.84 -7.51
CA VAL A 65 11.86 -9.90 -6.93
C VAL A 65 11.94 -10.52 -5.55
N VAL A 66 11.44 -9.80 -4.56
CA VAL A 66 11.37 -10.22 -3.15
C VAL A 66 9.90 -10.44 -2.80
N SER A 67 9.53 -11.65 -2.41
CA SER A 67 8.15 -12.00 -2.09
C SER A 67 7.99 -12.44 -0.65
N TYR A 68 7.01 -11.86 0.03
CA TYR A 68 6.52 -12.27 1.36
C TYR A 68 5.24 -13.10 1.26
N VAL A 69 4.81 -13.43 0.04
CA VAL A 69 3.64 -14.26 -0.24
C VAL A 69 4.10 -15.62 -0.75
N GLU A 70 3.38 -16.66 -0.42
CA GLU A 70 3.63 -18.00 -0.90
C GLU A 70 3.35 -18.15 -2.40
N GLY A 71 4.14 -18.96 -3.08
CA GLY A 71 4.01 -19.27 -4.50
C GLY A 71 4.95 -18.47 -5.39
N ASP A 72 4.78 -18.63 -6.71
CA ASP A 72 5.55 -17.89 -7.71
C ASP A 72 5.15 -16.41 -7.69
N PRO A 73 6.08 -15.49 -7.40
CA PRO A 73 5.76 -14.06 -7.29
C PRO A 73 5.24 -13.44 -8.57
N LEU A 74 5.61 -13.94 -9.75
CA LEU A 74 5.10 -13.43 -11.03
C LEU A 74 3.63 -13.80 -11.21
N ILE A 75 3.26 -15.04 -10.88
CA ILE A 75 1.88 -15.52 -10.92
C ILE A 75 1.03 -14.73 -9.92
N VAL A 76 1.54 -14.55 -8.70
CA VAL A 76 0.84 -13.78 -7.66
C VAL A 76 0.62 -12.34 -8.12
N MET A 77 1.65 -11.63 -8.60
CA MET A 77 1.53 -10.26 -9.11
C MET A 77 0.54 -10.17 -10.27
N ARG A 78 0.64 -11.08 -11.25
CA ARG A 78 -0.30 -11.07 -12.37
C ARG A 78 -1.74 -11.23 -11.89
N ARG A 79 -2.01 -12.20 -11.02
CA ARG A 79 -3.33 -12.44 -10.43
C ARG A 79 -3.86 -11.19 -9.72
N MET A 80 -3.03 -10.55 -8.89
CA MET A 80 -3.41 -9.31 -8.19
C MET A 80 -3.94 -8.20 -9.10
N PHE A 81 -3.46 -8.12 -10.33
CA PHE A 81 -3.83 -7.03 -11.24
C PHE A 81 -4.82 -7.43 -12.33
N THR A 82 -5.08 -8.73 -12.50
CA THR A 82 -5.91 -9.23 -13.61
C THR A 82 -7.15 -10.01 -13.17
N GLU A 83 -7.40 -10.20 -11.87
CA GLU A 83 -8.63 -10.84 -11.39
C GLU A 83 -9.87 -10.00 -11.69
N ASP A 84 -11.01 -10.67 -11.95
CA ASP A 84 -12.27 -10.02 -12.36
C ASP A 84 -12.85 -9.09 -11.30
N GLU A 85 -12.51 -9.32 -10.04
CA GLU A 85 -12.95 -8.51 -8.90
C GLU A 85 -12.21 -7.18 -8.80
N VAL A 86 -11.04 -7.06 -9.45
CA VAL A 86 -10.22 -5.85 -9.43
C VAL A 86 -10.80 -4.82 -10.40
N LYS A 87 -11.42 -3.78 -9.87
CA LYS A 87 -12.00 -2.68 -10.65
C LYS A 87 -11.11 -1.44 -10.69
N SER A 88 -10.23 -1.30 -9.70
CA SER A 88 -9.30 -0.17 -9.62
C SER A 88 -8.00 -0.59 -8.97
N ILE A 89 -6.90 -0.06 -9.49
CA ILE A 89 -5.54 -0.25 -8.99
C ILE A 89 -5.02 1.11 -8.56
N TYR A 90 -4.55 1.22 -7.34
CA TYR A 90 -3.90 2.42 -6.86
C TYR A 90 -2.41 2.37 -7.20
N LEU A 91 -1.91 3.42 -7.82
CA LEU A 91 -0.49 3.61 -8.09
C LEU A 91 -0.04 4.86 -7.35
N LEU A 92 0.73 4.70 -6.29
CA LEU A 92 1.20 5.78 -5.44
C LEU A 92 2.68 6.08 -5.69
N PHE A 93 3.00 7.35 -5.80
CA PHE A 93 4.36 7.85 -6.02
C PHE A 93 4.53 9.19 -5.31
N THR A 94 5.75 9.72 -5.28
CA THR A 94 6.03 11.09 -4.85
C THR A 94 6.93 11.75 -5.88
N ALA A 95 6.41 12.78 -6.54
CA ALA A 95 7.16 13.55 -7.50
C ALA A 95 8.16 14.49 -6.80
N LEU A 96 9.24 14.81 -7.49
CA LEU A 96 10.15 15.87 -7.05
C LEU A 96 9.50 17.25 -7.26
N PRO A 97 9.81 18.22 -6.39
CA PRO A 97 9.30 19.58 -6.54
C PRO A 97 9.71 20.21 -7.88
N GLY A 98 8.80 20.94 -8.48
CA GLY A 98 9.02 21.67 -9.72
C GLY A 98 9.08 20.79 -10.97
N SER A 99 9.70 21.30 -12.03
CA SER A 99 9.85 20.62 -13.32
C SER A 99 11.15 19.81 -13.42
N SER A 100 11.42 19.00 -12.40
CA SER A 100 12.63 18.15 -12.41
C SER A 100 12.59 17.16 -13.59
N PRO A 101 13.71 17.01 -14.33
CA PRO A 101 13.80 16.03 -15.43
C PRO A 101 13.50 14.60 -14.98
N GLU A 102 13.85 14.26 -13.74
CA GLU A 102 13.63 12.95 -13.14
C GLU A 102 12.15 12.59 -13.05
N ASN A 103 11.26 13.58 -12.93
CA ASN A 103 9.82 13.35 -12.97
C ASN A 103 9.36 12.73 -14.30
N SER A 104 10.11 12.92 -15.39
CA SER A 104 9.80 12.29 -16.67
C SER A 104 9.87 10.75 -16.60
N TYR A 105 10.82 10.20 -15.85
CA TYR A 105 10.95 8.77 -15.64
C TYR A 105 9.78 8.22 -14.82
N LEU A 106 9.34 8.94 -13.76
CA LEU A 106 8.15 8.58 -13.00
C LEU A 106 6.90 8.54 -13.88
N VAL A 107 6.69 9.58 -14.70
CA VAL A 107 5.54 9.65 -15.60
C VAL A 107 5.56 8.50 -16.60
N ARG A 108 6.71 8.17 -17.18
CA ARG A 108 6.87 7.03 -18.09
C ARG A 108 6.59 5.70 -17.40
N GLY A 109 7.11 5.51 -16.18
CA GLY A 109 6.84 4.31 -15.38
C GLY A 109 5.34 4.15 -15.07
N VAL A 110 4.66 5.24 -14.66
CA VAL A 110 3.20 5.25 -14.45
C VAL A 110 2.46 4.92 -15.75
N ALA A 111 2.87 5.50 -16.87
CA ALA A 111 2.25 5.26 -18.17
C ALA A 111 2.42 3.80 -18.61
N SER A 112 3.61 3.22 -18.43
CA SER A 112 3.92 1.84 -18.74
C SER A 112 3.01 0.86 -17.98
N ILE A 113 2.90 1.00 -16.66
CA ILE A 113 2.01 0.17 -15.85
C ILE A 113 0.55 0.35 -16.27
N SER A 114 0.14 1.60 -16.53
CA SER A 114 -1.23 1.91 -16.95
C SER A 114 -1.57 1.27 -18.29
N GLU A 115 -0.63 1.25 -19.22
CA GLU A 115 -0.77 0.56 -20.50
C GLU A 115 -0.95 -0.95 -20.29
N GLY A 116 -0.12 -1.57 -19.45
CA GLY A 116 -0.22 -2.99 -19.13
C GLY A 116 -1.60 -3.38 -18.59
N VAL A 117 -2.09 -2.64 -17.61
CA VAL A 117 -3.42 -2.87 -17.03
C VAL A 117 -4.53 -2.63 -18.04
N GLY A 118 -4.44 -1.57 -18.84
CA GLY A 118 -5.45 -1.25 -19.86
C GLY A 118 -5.55 -2.31 -20.95
N ARG A 119 -4.45 -3.01 -21.26
CA ARG A 119 -4.42 -4.11 -22.25
C ARG A 119 -5.07 -5.39 -21.72
N THR A 120 -5.15 -5.60 -20.42
CA THR A 120 -5.64 -6.86 -19.86
C THR A 120 -7.14 -6.89 -19.65
N LYS A 121 -7.70 -6.03 -18.78
CA LYS A 121 -9.12 -6.11 -18.38
C LYS A 121 -9.83 -4.77 -18.22
N GLY A 122 -9.18 -3.66 -18.54
CA GLY A 122 -9.79 -2.34 -18.41
C GLY A 122 -10.04 -1.90 -16.97
N ALA A 123 -9.27 -2.43 -16.00
CA ALA A 123 -9.27 -1.86 -14.65
C ALA A 123 -8.78 -0.41 -14.69
N ILE A 124 -9.34 0.44 -13.83
CA ILE A 124 -8.96 1.85 -13.77
C ILE A 124 -7.71 1.99 -12.92
N ILE A 125 -6.66 2.61 -13.46
CA ILE A 125 -5.51 3.04 -12.66
C ILE A 125 -5.78 4.40 -12.04
N LEU A 126 -5.64 4.45 -10.73
CA LEU A 126 -5.72 5.67 -9.93
C LEU A 126 -4.29 6.08 -9.53
N ALA A 127 -3.56 6.70 -10.48
CA ALA A 127 -2.24 7.25 -10.19
C ALA A 127 -2.38 8.52 -9.36
N ARG A 128 -1.76 8.56 -8.19
CA ARG A 128 -1.85 9.66 -7.22
C ARG A 128 -0.52 9.86 -6.52
N GLU A 129 -0.27 11.10 -6.12
CA GLU A 129 0.80 11.39 -5.19
C GLU A 129 0.48 10.82 -3.79
N LEU A 130 1.48 10.23 -3.14
CA LEU A 130 1.33 9.69 -1.80
C LEU A 130 1.05 10.80 -0.79
N THR A 131 -0.09 10.73 -0.12
CA THR A 131 -0.53 11.69 0.89
C THR A 131 -0.83 10.98 2.22
N PRO A 132 -0.93 11.71 3.36
CA PRO A 132 -1.39 11.14 4.61
C PRO A 132 -2.75 10.45 4.52
N TRP A 133 -3.64 10.95 3.65
CA TRP A 133 -4.95 10.32 3.39
C TRP A 133 -4.82 8.90 2.81
N HIS A 134 -3.89 8.69 1.90
CA HIS A 134 -3.63 7.34 1.36
C HIS A 134 -3.12 6.40 2.45
N LYS A 135 -2.25 6.87 3.35
CA LYS A 135 -1.81 6.08 4.51
C LYS A 135 -2.99 5.70 5.43
N TYR A 136 -3.91 6.64 5.68
CA TYR A 136 -5.13 6.34 6.40
C TYR A 136 -5.98 5.26 5.71
N MET A 137 -6.20 5.39 4.40
CA MET A 137 -6.95 4.40 3.61
C MET A 137 -6.31 3.00 3.63
N MET A 138 -4.97 2.92 3.63
CA MET A 138 -4.25 1.65 3.81
C MET A 138 -4.47 1.08 5.22
N GLY A 139 -4.43 1.92 6.25
CA GLY A 139 -4.66 1.50 7.64
C GLY A 139 -6.02 0.85 7.86
N ILE A 140 -7.07 1.31 7.17
CA ILE A 140 -8.42 0.73 7.20
C ILE A 140 -8.68 -0.27 6.06
N LYS A 141 -7.65 -0.69 5.33
CA LYS A 141 -7.70 -1.64 4.21
C LYS A 141 -8.67 -1.28 3.08
N MET A 142 -8.90 0.00 2.87
CA MET A 142 -9.67 0.50 1.71
C MET A 142 -8.88 0.39 0.40
N ILE A 143 -7.53 0.43 0.48
CA ILE A 143 -6.60 0.19 -0.62
C ILE A 143 -5.50 -0.76 -0.14
N GLY A 144 -4.79 -1.41 -1.05
CA GLY A 144 -3.81 -2.44 -0.71
C GLY A 144 -4.46 -3.77 -0.29
N SER A 145 -5.62 -4.08 -0.86
CA SER A 145 -6.36 -5.33 -0.69
C SER A 145 -6.49 -6.06 -2.03
N ASN A 146 -6.91 -7.32 -2.03
CA ASN A 146 -7.06 -8.14 -3.24
C ASN A 146 -8.03 -7.52 -4.27
N THR A 147 -9.04 -6.77 -3.83
CA THR A 147 -10.01 -6.12 -4.72
C THR A 147 -9.61 -4.70 -5.14
N LYS A 148 -8.70 -4.07 -4.41
CA LYS A 148 -8.14 -2.73 -4.66
C LYS A 148 -6.64 -2.75 -4.44
N PRO A 149 -5.88 -3.43 -5.29
CA PRO A 149 -4.44 -3.56 -5.13
C PRO A 149 -3.74 -2.21 -5.26
N LEU A 150 -2.55 -2.16 -4.70
CA LEU A 150 -1.71 -0.99 -4.60
C LEU A 150 -0.32 -1.29 -5.17
N ILE A 151 0.14 -0.41 -6.04
CA ILE A 151 1.53 -0.32 -6.46
C ILE A 151 2.13 0.93 -5.82
N TYR A 152 3.22 0.78 -5.08
CA TYR A 152 3.94 1.90 -4.48
C TYR A 152 5.32 2.05 -5.11
N MET A 153 5.60 3.22 -5.69
CA MET A 153 6.92 3.56 -6.23
C MET A 153 7.76 4.22 -5.15
N LYS A 154 8.69 3.45 -4.59
CA LYS A 154 9.68 3.90 -3.61
C LYS A 154 10.95 4.32 -4.34
N THR A 155 10.98 5.55 -4.79
CA THR A 155 12.08 6.18 -5.54
C THR A 155 13.22 6.65 -4.62
N PRO A 156 14.37 7.08 -5.15
CA PRO A 156 15.51 7.54 -4.34
C PRO A 156 15.16 8.63 -3.33
N ASN A 157 14.31 9.59 -3.69
CA ASN A 157 13.84 10.65 -2.79
C ASN A 157 12.94 10.15 -1.64
N LEU A 158 12.50 8.90 -1.71
CA LEU A 158 11.73 8.22 -0.68
C LEU A 158 12.56 7.14 0.04
N GLY A 159 13.88 7.16 -0.14
CA GLY A 159 14.79 6.20 0.47
C GLY A 159 14.87 4.86 -0.25
N GLY A 160 14.57 4.82 -1.55
CA GLY A 160 14.88 3.68 -2.40
C GLY A 160 16.41 3.56 -2.58
N THR A 161 16.96 2.39 -2.29
CA THR A 161 18.41 2.13 -2.29
C THR A 161 18.81 0.96 -3.16
N GLU A 162 17.85 0.14 -3.56
CA GLU A 162 18.06 -1.06 -4.36
C GLU A 162 17.04 -1.13 -5.51
N ASN A 163 17.42 -1.81 -6.58
CA ASN A 163 16.54 -2.08 -7.71
C ASN A 163 15.85 -3.41 -7.52
N LYS A 164 14.60 -3.36 -7.04
CA LYS A 164 13.80 -4.56 -6.77
C LYS A 164 12.30 -4.32 -6.84
N ILE A 165 11.57 -5.38 -7.08
CA ILE A 165 10.12 -5.42 -6.86
C ILE A 165 9.84 -6.24 -5.60
N VAL A 166 9.04 -5.70 -4.69
CA VAL A 166 8.65 -6.38 -3.46
C VAL A 166 7.17 -6.69 -3.49
N VAL A 167 6.82 -7.97 -3.44
CA VAL A 167 5.44 -8.44 -3.25
C VAL A 167 5.22 -8.58 -1.74
N LEU A 168 4.61 -7.57 -1.15
CA LEU A 168 4.49 -7.46 0.30
C LEU A 168 3.37 -8.34 0.85
N ASN A 169 2.25 -8.39 0.14
CA ASN A 169 1.09 -9.21 0.43
C ASN A 169 0.22 -9.33 -0.84
N GLU A 170 -0.90 -10.02 -0.78
CA GLU A 170 -1.80 -10.23 -1.92
C GLU A 170 -2.48 -8.97 -2.47
N GLY A 171 -2.18 -7.80 -1.96
CA GLY A 171 -2.75 -6.53 -2.42
C GLY A 171 -1.73 -5.41 -2.57
N VAL A 172 -0.43 -5.62 -2.24
CA VAL A 172 0.58 -4.57 -2.25
C VAL A 172 1.86 -5.01 -2.93
N VAL A 173 2.25 -4.28 -3.97
CA VAL A 173 3.54 -4.38 -4.65
C VAL A 173 4.31 -3.07 -4.48
N ILE A 174 5.59 -3.15 -4.15
CA ILE A 174 6.49 -2.01 -4.07
C ILE A 174 7.52 -2.13 -5.19
N ILE A 175 7.68 -1.07 -5.97
CA ILE A 175 8.79 -0.88 -6.89
C ILE A 175 9.81 -0.02 -6.15
N GLU A 176 10.90 -0.61 -5.71
CA GLU A 176 12.00 0.12 -5.07
C GLU A 176 13.14 0.30 -6.07
N SER A 177 13.60 1.54 -6.24
CA SER A 177 14.63 1.89 -7.21
C SER A 177 15.70 2.80 -6.60
N SER A 178 16.95 2.58 -7.00
CA SER A 178 18.09 3.38 -6.58
C SER A 178 18.28 4.65 -7.44
N THR A 179 17.70 4.67 -8.64
CA THR A 179 17.63 5.83 -9.53
C THR A 179 16.22 6.00 -10.09
N PHE A 180 15.91 7.19 -10.62
CA PHE A 180 14.62 7.41 -11.30
C PHE A 180 14.53 6.65 -12.63
N GLU A 181 15.65 6.46 -13.33
CA GLU A 181 15.71 5.67 -14.56
C GLU A 181 15.36 4.19 -14.28
N ASP A 182 15.89 3.63 -13.20
CA ASP A 182 15.55 2.28 -12.76
C ASP A 182 14.07 2.13 -12.41
N THR A 183 13.42 3.20 -11.92
CA THR A 183 11.97 3.17 -11.68
C THR A 183 11.20 2.87 -12.98
N MET A 184 11.62 3.45 -14.10
CA MET A 184 11.02 3.19 -15.41
C MET A 184 11.26 1.73 -15.83
N LEU A 185 12.48 1.23 -15.72
CA LEU A 185 12.85 -0.15 -16.07
C LEU A 185 12.04 -1.17 -15.26
N LEU A 186 11.95 -0.99 -13.95
CA LEU A 186 11.16 -1.86 -13.07
C LEU A 186 9.66 -1.80 -13.37
N SER A 187 9.17 -0.62 -13.78
CA SER A 187 7.78 -0.44 -14.20
C SER A 187 7.48 -1.16 -15.52
N ASP A 188 8.43 -1.13 -16.47
CA ASP A 188 8.32 -1.88 -17.74
C ASP A 188 8.32 -3.38 -17.46
N PHE A 189 9.17 -3.86 -16.57
CA PHE A 189 9.17 -5.25 -16.15
C PHE A 189 7.83 -5.64 -15.51
N LEU A 190 7.28 -4.82 -14.59
CA LEU A 190 5.97 -5.09 -14.01
C LEU A 190 4.85 -5.10 -15.06
N ARG A 191 4.93 -4.23 -16.09
CA ARG A 191 4.02 -4.24 -17.23
C ARG A 191 4.05 -5.58 -17.97
N THR A 192 5.23 -6.14 -18.23
CA THR A 192 5.34 -7.46 -18.91
C THR A 192 4.69 -8.57 -18.08
N ILE A 193 4.82 -8.52 -16.75
CA ILE A 193 4.14 -9.46 -15.85
C ILE A 193 2.61 -9.33 -15.98
N ILE A 194 2.10 -8.11 -15.93
CA ILE A 194 0.65 -7.84 -16.02
C ILE A 194 0.09 -8.34 -17.34
N VAL A 195 0.76 -8.07 -18.45
CA VAL A 195 0.34 -8.50 -19.79
C VAL A 195 0.53 -10.02 -19.99
N GLY A 196 1.43 -10.65 -19.23
CA GLY A 196 1.71 -12.08 -19.31
C GLY A 196 2.61 -12.46 -20.49
N VAL A 197 3.51 -11.58 -20.86
CA VAL A 197 4.57 -11.81 -21.83
C VAL A 197 5.85 -12.15 -21.06
N PHE A 198 6.14 -13.46 -20.91
CA PHE A 198 7.38 -14.03 -20.36
C PHE A 198 7.91 -15.11 -21.27
#